data_2117f4ef2eab209988335b9aedd51cac
#
_entry.id   2117f4ef2eab209988335b9aedd51cac
#
_cell.length_a   1.000
_cell.length_b   1.000
_cell.length_c   1.000
_cell.angle_alpha   90.00
_cell.angle_beta   90.00
_cell.angle_gamma   90.00
#
_symmetry.space_group_name_H-M   'P 1'
#
loop_
_entity.id
_entity.type
_entity.pdbx_description
1 polymer ?
#
loop_
_entity_poly.entity_id
_entity_poly.type
_entity_poly.pdbx_seq_one_letter_code
_entity_poly.pdbx_strand_id
1 'polypeptide(L)'
;MIIKTEEVMKKFEEAGAIQKGHFKLTSGVHSDTYIQCAQVMQHPGFMHNLCSELGKKFRGDDIDLIVGPAIGGIIMAHVMARVLGPWVRAIFTERENGKMTLRRSFEINQGEKVLVVEDVTTTGSSVREVMDIVKSRQGKVVGVGVLIDRSGGKVNFGVKTEKLLTVDIKTYLPEECPLCKKGVPAIKPGSREL
;
A
#
# COMPACT_ATOMS: atom_id res chain seq x y z
N MET A 1 5.06 2.98 22.69
CA MET A 1 6.43 3.00 22.12
C MET A 1 6.24 3.14 20.62
N ILE A 2 6.87 4.10 19.99
CA ILE A 2 6.79 4.30 18.53
C ILE A 2 7.81 3.32 17.92
N ILE A 3 7.35 2.45 17.02
CA ILE A 3 8.24 1.53 16.31
C ILE A 3 9.22 2.36 15.46
N LYS A 4 10.52 2.09 15.57
CA LYS A 4 11.52 2.80 14.77
C LYS A 4 11.51 2.27 13.33
N THR A 5 11.81 3.12 12.37
CA THR A 5 11.91 2.78 10.94
C THR A 5 12.81 1.56 10.70
N GLU A 6 13.93 1.49 11.43
CA GLU A 6 14.88 0.38 11.39
C GLU A 6 14.27 -0.95 11.84
N GLU A 7 13.40 -0.91 12.85
CA GLU A 7 12.69 -2.10 13.34
C GLU A 7 11.65 -2.59 12.33
N VAL A 8 10.94 -1.66 11.66
CA VAL A 8 10.03 -1.99 10.56
C VAL A 8 10.81 -2.66 9.42
N MET A 9 11.91 -2.06 8.97
CA MET A 9 12.77 -2.62 7.93
C MET A 9 13.23 -4.02 8.27
N LYS A 10 13.79 -4.22 9.46
CA LYS A 10 14.27 -5.52 9.93
C LYS A 10 13.18 -6.59 9.85
N LYS A 11 11.97 -6.25 10.25
CA LYS A 11 10.83 -7.17 10.19
C LYS A 11 10.42 -7.51 8.75
N PHE A 12 10.49 -6.56 7.82
CA PHE A 12 10.27 -6.83 6.40
C PHE A 12 11.36 -7.74 5.82
N GLU A 13 12.61 -7.58 6.24
CA GLU A 13 13.72 -8.45 5.87
C GLU A 13 13.54 -9.88 6.44
N GLU A 14 13.23 -9.99 7.74
CA GLU A 14 12.96 -11.26 8.41
C GLU A 14 11.79 -12.04 7.78
N ALA A 15 10.77 -11.33 7.31
CA ALA A 15 9.65 -11.92 6.58
C ALA A 15 9.97 -12.29 5.13
N GLY A 16 11.20 -12.01 4.63
CA GLY A 16 11.56 -12.21 3.23
C GLY A 16 10.83 -11.28 2.25
N ALA A 17 10.25 -10.20 2.77
CA ALA A 17 9.50 -9.25 1.96
C ALA A 17 10.40 -8.33 1.13
N ILE A 18 11.64 -8.12 1.54
CA ILE A 18 12.64 -7.36 0.79
C ILE A 18 13.56 -8.34 0.08
N GLN A 19 13.48 -8.36 -1.24
CA GLN A 19 14.26 -9.26 -2.08
C GLN A 19 15.32 -8.47 -2.85
N LYS A 20 16.54 -8.97 -2.86
CA LYS A 20 17.65 -8.45 -3.67
C LYS A 20 17.83 -9.33 -4.90
N GLY A 21 18.02 -8.69 -6.06
CA GLY A 21 18.14 -9.39 -7.33
C GLY A 21 18.00 -8.45 -8.51
N HIS A 22 17.74 -8.99 -9.70
CA HIS A 22 17.43 -8.17 -10.87
C HIS A 22 15.97 -8.34 -11.26
N PHE A 23 15.19 -7.31 -11.05
CA PHE A 23 13.73 -7.35 -11.23
C PHE A 23 13.28 -6.43 -12.35
N LYS A 24 12.37 -6.93 -13.21
CA LYS A 24 11.62 -6.13 -14.17
C LYS A 24 10.26 -5.78 -13.53
N LEU A 25 10.04 -4.50 -13.27
CA LEU A 25 8.79 -4.02 -12.66
C LEU A 25 7.67 -3.91 -13.71
N THR A 26 6.42 -3.78 -13.25
CA THR A 26 5.23 -3.67 -14.11
C THR A 26 5.30 -2.46 -15.05
N SER A 27 5.97 -1.38 -14.64
CA SER A 27 6.24 -0.19 -15.47
C SER A 27 7.28 -0.41 -16.56
N GLY A 28 7.90 -1.59 -16.64
CA GLY A 28 8.96 -1.92 -17.59
C GLY A 28 10.37 -1.54 -17.14
N VAL A 29 10.53 -0.72 -16.11
CA VAL A 29 11.85 -0.38 -15.54
C VAL A 29 12.39 -1.52 -14.70
N HIS A 30 13.71 -1.54 -14.52
CA HIS A 30 14.44 -2.52 -13.73
C HIS A 30 14.79 -2.00 -12.34
N SER A 31 14.98 -2.90 -11.38
CA SER A 31 15.42 -2.59 -10.02
C SER A 31 16.29 -3.71 -9.46
N ASP A 32 17.19 -3.36 -8.55
CA ASP A 32 17.97 -4.32 -7.77
C ASP A 32 17.24 -4.81 -6.51
N THR A 33 16.08 -4.22 -6.24
CA THR A 33 15.30 -4.50 -5.03
C THR A 33 13.82 -4.59 -5.36
N TYR A 34 13.16 -5.63 -4.83
CA TYR A 34 11.73 -5.82 -4.92
C TYR A 34 11.13 -5.98 -3.52
N ILE A 35 9.97 -5.38 -3.29
CA ILE A 35 9.22 -5.50 -2.03
C ILE A 35 7.92 -6.24 -2.28
N GLN A 36 7.76 -7.39 -1.60
CA GLN A 36 6.57 -8.23 -1.65
C GLN A 36 5.85 -8.21 -0.30
N CYS A 37 4.95 -7.27 -0.11
CA CYS A 37 4.22 -7.10 1.16
C CYS A 37 3.37 -8.31 1.54
N ALA A 38 2.95 -9.14 0.59
CA ALA A 38 2.23 -10.38 0.90
C ALA A 38 3.02 -11.30 1.84
N GLN A 39 4.36 -11.26 1.80
CA GLN A 39 5.21 -12.03 2.74
C GLN A 39 5.08 -11.55 4.19
N VAL A 40 4.82 -10.27 4.38
CA VAL A 40 4.51 -9.71 5.71
C VAL A 40 3.08 -10.04 6.12
N MET A 41 2.15 -9.94 5.17
CA MET A 41 0.72 -10.10 5.42
C MET A 41 0.32 -11.52 5.81
N GLN A 42 1.11 -12.54 5.44
CA GLN A 42 0.87 -13.91 5.91
C GLN A 42 1.04 -14.08 7.43
N HIS A 43 1.60 -13.09 8.14
CA HIS A 43 1.79 -13.09 9.58
C HIS A 43 0.81 -12.13 10.28
N PRO A 44 -0.39 -12.59 10.72
CA PRO A 44 -1.44 -11.71 11.26
C PRO A 44 -1.00 -10.85 12.44
N GLY A 45 -0.23 -11.44 13.38
CA GLY A 45 0.29 -10.69 14.53
C GLY A 45 1.23 -9.56 14.12
N PHE A 46 1.97 -9.76 13.06
CA PHE A 46 2.87 -8.76 12.53
C PHE A 46 2.12 -7.63 11.82
N MET A 47 1.14 -7.97 10.97
CA MET A 47 0.25 -6.98 10.37
C MET A 47 -0.50 -6.16 11.42
N HIS A 48 -0.94 -6.80 12.51
CA HIS A 48 -1.56 -6.10 13.62
C HIS A 48 -0.63 -5.03 14.22
N ASN A 49 0.64 -5.37 14.45
CA ASN A 49 1.61 -4.43 15.00
C ASN A 49 1.87 -3.23 14.05
N LEU A 50 2.06 -3.50 12.76
CA LEU A 50 2.25 -2.44 11.75
C LEU A 50 1.02 -1.53 11.66
N CYS A 51 -0.18 -2.12 11.55
CA CYS A 51 -1.42 -1.35 11.49
C CYS A 51 -1.68 -0.58 12.80
N SER A 52 -1.27 -1.12 13.96
CA SER A 52 -1.38 -0.42 15.24
C SER A 52 -0.50 0.83 15.27
N GLU A 53 0.74 0.74 14.78
CA GLU A 53 1.63 1.90 14.69
C GLU A 53 1.11 2.95 13.69
N LEU A 54 0.63 2.51 12.54
CA LEU A 54 0.03 3.41 11.55
C LEU A 54 -1.26 4.05 12.08
N GLY A 55 -2.11 3.26 12.75
CA GLY A 55 -3.38 3.70 13.32
C GLY A 55 -3.23 4.78 14.40
N LYS A 56 -2.12 4.75 15.17
CA LYS A 56 -1.81 5.81 16.16
C LYS A 56 -1.73 7.18 15.52
N LYS A 57 -1.29 7.26 14.27
CA LYS A 57 -1.14 8.50 13.51
C LYS A 57 -2.48 9.10 13.07
N PHE A 58 -3.54 8.28 13.08
CA PHE A 58 -4.91 8.67 12.71
C PHE A 58 -5.87 8.77 13.91
N ARG A 59 -5.36 8.69 15.14
CA ARG A 59 -6.19 8.88 16.32
C ARG A 59 -6.78 10.29 16.34
N GLY A 60 -8.10 10.36 16.53
CA GLY A 60 -8.84 11.63 16.56
C GLY A 60 -9.35 12.11 15.18
N ASP A 61 -9.11 11.36 14.12
CA ASP A 61 -9.61 11.71 12.79
C ASP A 61 -11.08 11.23 12.54
N ASP A 62 -11.72 10.61 13.55
CA ASP A 62 -13.11 10.13 13.51
C ASP A 62 -13.42 9.32 12.23
N ILE A 63 -12.67 8.24 12.00
CA ILE A 63 -12.78 7.41 10.81
C ILE A 63 -13.97 6.46 10.95
N ASP A 64 -14.86 6.47 9.95
CA ASP A 64 -16.04 5.59 9.88
C ASP A 64 -15.74 4.34 9.04
N LEU A 65 -14.93 4.51 7.97
CA LEU A 65 -14.71 3.52 6.95
C LEU A 65 -13.25 3.49 6.50
N ILE A 66 -12.73 2.29 6.25
CA ILE A 66 -11.44 2.09 5.62
C ILE A 66 -11.64 1.42 4.27
N VAL A 67 -10.97 1.93 3.25
CA VAL A 67 -11.02 1.41 1.89
C VAL A 67 -9.60 1.14 1.40
N GLY A 68 -9.35 -0.09 0.94
CA GLY A 68 -8.09 -0.46 0.30
C GLY A 68 -8.30 -1.08 -1.08
N PRO A 69 -7.39 -0.90 -2.04
CA PRO A 69 -7.45 -1.62 -3.30
C PRO A 69 -7.02 -3.08 -3.14
N ALA A 70 -7.67 -4.00 -3.86
CA ALA A 70 -7.27 -5.40 -3.89
C ALA A 70 -5.83 -5.52 -4.47
N ILE A 71 -5.00 -6.42 -3.96
CA ILE A 71 -5.25 -7.49 -2.99
C ILE A 71 -4.71 -7.11 -1.60
N GLY A 72 -3.52 -6.49 -1.50
CA GLY A 72 -2.87 -6.14 -0.24
C GLY A 72 -3.71 -5.20 0.62
N GLY A 73 -4.36 -4.22 0.00
CA GLY A 73 -5.26 -3.30 0.67
C GLY A 73 -6.45 -3.95 1.37
N ILE A 74 -6.90 -5.16 0.93
CA ILE A 74 -7.97 -5.90 1.61
C ILE A 74 -7.57 -6.28 3.03
N ILE A 75 -6.42 -6.94 3.14
CA ILE A 75 -5.91 -7.41 4.45
C ILE A 75 -5.61 -6.20 5.33
N MET A 76 -4.97 -5.18 4.76
CA MET A 76 -4.63 -3.97 5.50
C MET A 76 -5.87 -3.22 5.99
N ALA A 77 -6.90 -3.05 5.15
CA ALA A 77 -8.14 -2.38 5.54
C ALA A 77 -8.83 -3.08 6.70
N HIS A 78 -8.92 -4.42 6.65
CA HIS A 78 -9.52 -5.21 7.72
C HIS A 78 -8.76 -5.06 9.05
N VAL A 79 -7.43 -5.17 9.02
CA VAL A 79 -6.61 -5.04 10.23
C VAL A 79 -6.64 -3.62 10.78
N MET A 80 -6.58 -2.59 9.91
CA MET A 80 -6.67 -1.19 10.32
C MET A 80 -8.03 -0.86 10.96
N ALA A 81 -9.13 -1.34 10.40
CA ALA A 81 -10.46 -1.14 10.99
C ALA A 81 -10.53 -1.72 12.41
N ARG A 82 -10.05 -2.95 12.57
CA ARG A 82 -9.98 -3.60 13.89
C ARG A 82 -9.13 -2.83 14.90
N VAL A 83 -8.04 -2.20 14.45
CA VAL A 83 -7.13 -1.40 15.29
C VAL A 83 -7.76 -0.06 15.69
N LEU A 84 -8.48 0.59 14.78
CA LEU A 84 -9.06 1.92 15.02
C LEU A 84 -10.33 1.85 15.87
N GLY A 85 -11.08 0.76 15.79
CA GLY A 85 -12.23 0.57 16.70
C GLY A 85 -13.28 -0.41 16.18
N PRO A 86 -14.17 -0.88 17.06
CA PRO A 86 -15.16 -1.90 16.71
C PRO A 86 -16.26 -1.42 15.75
N TRP A 87 -16.41 -0.11 15.58
CA TRP A 87 -17.43 0.50 14.73
C TRP A 87 -16.90 0.94 13.37
N VAL A 88 -15.58 0.84 13.15
CA VAL A 88 -14.95 1.19 11.87
C VAL A 88 -15.18 0.05 10.88
N ARG A 89 -15.82 0.36 9.76
CA ARG A 89 -16.03 -0.61 8.67
C ARG A 89 -14.79 -0.74 7.81
N ALA A 90 -14.64 -1.89 7.14
CA ALA A 90 -13.61 -2.12 6.14
C ALA A 90 -14.21 -2.69 4.87
N ILE A 91 -13.91 -2.06 3.74
CA ILE A 91 -14.27 -2.52 2.40
C ILE A 91 -13.07 -2.41 1.47
N PHE A 92 -13.20 -2.92 0.26
CA PHE A 92 -12.12 -2.86 -0.73
C PHE A 92 -12.66 -2.61 -2.14
N THR A 93 -11.78 -2.12 -2.98
CA THR A 93 -12.00 -1.97 -4.41
C THR A 93 -11.23 -3.03 -5.18
N GLU A 94 -11.74 -3.41 -6.35
CA GLU A 94 -11.14 -4.42 -7.23
C GLU A 94 -10.96 -3.84 -8.63
N ARG A 95 -10.05 -4.41 -9.41
CA ARG A 95 -9.98 -4.09 -10.85
C ARG A 95 -10.93 -4.97 -11.63
N GLU A 96 -11.77 -4.32 -12.41
CA GLU A 96 -12.65 -4.96 -13.39
C GLU A 96 -12.36 -4.32 -14.75
N ASN A 97 -11.93 -5.13 -15.71
CA ASN A 97 -11.51 -4.66 -17.03
C ASN A 97 -10.46 -3.51 -16.96
N GLY A 98 -9.49 -3.64 -16.06
CA GLY A 98 -8.43 -2.65 -15.84
C GLY A 98 -8.82 -1.42 -15.02
N LYS A 99 -10.11 -1.18 -14.76
CA LYS A 99 -10.62 -0.03 -14.01
C LYS A 99 -10.86 -0.39 -12.54
N MET A 100 -10.44 0.49 -11.63
CA MET A 100 -10.74 0.35 -10.20
C MET A 100 -12.25 0.52 -9.99
N THR A 101 -12.88 -0.40 -9.28
CA THR A 101 -14.34 -0.47 -9.14
C THR A 101 -14.72 -0.92 -7.73
N LEU A 102 -15.78 -0.31 -7.17
CA LEU A 102 -16.42 -0.76 -5.93
C LEU A 102 -17.47 -1.83 -6.28
N ARG A 103 -17.27 -3.04 -5.75
CA ARG A 103 -18.12 -4.22 -6.04
C ARG A 103 -18.69 -4.81 -4.75
N ARG A 104 -19.21 -6.02 -4.83
CA ARG A 104 -19.67 -6.82 -3.67
C ARG A 104 -20.81 -6.17 -2.88
N SER A 105 -21.61 -5.32 -3.53
CA SER A 105 -22.65 -4.52 -2.84
C SER A 105 -22.10 -3.69 -1.67
N PHE A 106 -20.82 -3.34 -1.74
CA PHE A 106 -20.25 -2.40 -0.80
C PHE A 106 -20.78 -0.99 -1.06
N GLU A 107 -21.07 -0.28 0.01
CA GLU A 107 -21.57 1.09 -0.02
C GLU A 107 -20.67 2.03 0.75
N ILE A 108 -20.54 3.24 0.24
CA ILE A 108 -19.95 4.39 0.91
C ILE A 108 -21.07 5.40 1.07
N ASN A 109 -21.39 5.75 2.32
CA ASN A 109 -22.46 6.66 2.62
C ASN A 109 -22.03 8.11 2.42
N GLN A 110 -22.99 8.98 2.10
CA GLN A 110 -22.74 10.41 1.97
C GLN A 110 -22.17 10.97 3.29
N GLY A 111 -21.06 11.70 3.18
CA GLY A 111 -20.39 12.31 4.32
C GLY A 111 -19.54 11.37 5.17
N GLU A 112 -19.55 10.06 4.90
CA GLU A 112 -18.77 9.07 5.63
C GLU A 112 -17.28 9.39 5.57
N LYS A 113 -16.60 9.43 6.72
CA LYS A 113 -15.19 9.76 6.84
C LYS A 113 -14.34 8.53 6.52
N VAL A 114 -13.62 8.59 5.42
CA VAL A 114 -12.91 7.46 4.82
C VAL A 114 -11.40 7.62 4.95
N LEU A 115 -10.74 6.61 5.53
CA LEU A 115 -9.31 6.42 5.42
C LEU A 115 -9.03 5.46 4.26
N VAL A 116 -8.26 5.91 3.27
CA VAL A 116 -7.75 5.04 2.20
C VAL A 116 -6.44 4.42 2.65
N VAL A 117 -6.28 3.10 2.46
CA VAL A 117 -5.06 2.39 2.85
C VAL A 117 -4.47 1.60 1.70
N GLU A 118 -3.13 1.52 1.67
CA GLU A 118 -2.39 0.76 0.66
C GLU A 118 -1.13 0.15 1.30
N ASP A 119 -0.77 -1.04 0.88
CA ASP A 119 0.44 -1.68 1.39
C ASP A 119 1.71 -1.04 0.82
N VAL A 120 1.76 -0.81 -0.48
CA VAL A 120 2.90 -0.18 -1.16
C VAL A 120 2.43 0.87 -2.15
N THR A 121 2.92 2.07 -2.01
CA THR A 121 2.72 3.11 -3.03
C THR A 121 4.01 3.42 -3.78
N THR A 122 3.89 3.65 -5.10
CA THR A 122 4.96 4.13 -5.99
C THR A 122 4.57 5.46 -6.62
N THR A 123 3.66 5.45 -7.57
CA THR A 123 3.08 6.65 -8.20
C THR A 123 1.84 7.17 -7.47
N GLY A 124 1.24 6.33 -6.62
CA GLY A 124 -0.02 6.64 -5.94
C GLY A 124 -1.27 6.48 -6.81
N SER A 125 -1.16 5.90 -8.01
CA SER A 125 -2.30 5.79 -8.94
C SER A 125 -3.47 5.00 -8.34
N SER A 126 -3.22 3.82 -7.75
CA SER A 126 -4.28 3.00 -7.14
C SER A 126 -4.99 3.75 -6.00
N VAL A 127 -4.22 4.42 -5.14
CA VAL A 127 -4.79 5.25 -4.05
C VAL A 127 -5.68 6.36 -4.61
N ARG A 128 -5.24 7.08 -5.66
CA ARG A 128 -6.03 8.13 -6.30
C ARG A 128 -7.32 7.60 -6.89
N GLU A 129 -7.28 6.46 -7.59
CA GLU A 129 -8.47 5.81 -8.13
C GLU A 129 -9.48 5.46 -7.02
N VAL A 130 -8.99 4.96 -5.85
CA VAL A 130 -9.86 4.72 -4.68
C VAL A 130 -10.44 6.01 -4.12
N MET A 131 -9.62 7.06 -3.99
CA MET A 131 -10.09 8.39 -3.54
C MET A 131 -11.17 8.95 -4.45
N ASP A 132 -11.05 8.77 -5.76
CA ASP A 132 -12.05 9.23 -6.74
C ASP A 132 -13.36 8.44 -6.61
N ILE A 133 -13.29 7.13 -6.35
CA ILE A 133 -14.47 6.32 -6.03
C ILE A 133 -15.16 6.85 -4.76
N VAL A 134 -14.41 7.09 -3.69
CA VAL A 134 -14.94 7.63 -2.44
C VAL A 134 -15.66 8.96 -2.69
N LYS A 135 -15.02 9.88 -3.41
CA LYS A 135 -15.61 11.19 -3.75
C LYS A 135 -16.86 11.07 -4.62
N SER A 136 -16.85 10.16 -5.61
CA SER A 136 -18.00 9.93 -6.49
C SER A 136 -19.24 9.40 -5.74
N ARG A 137 -19.03 8.78 -4.58
CA ARG A 137 -20.06 8.32 -3.65
C ARG A 137 -20.37 9.34 -2.56
N GLN A 138 -19.88 10.56 -2.69
CA GLN A 138 -20.04 11.64 -1.71
C GLN A 138 -19.46 11.34 -0.32
N GLY A 139 -18.54 10.36 -0.21
CA GLY A 139 -17.72 10.13 0.96
C GLY A 139 -16.62 11.19 1.10
N LYS A 140 -16.12 11.37 2.31
CA LYS A 140 -15.07 12.32 2.65
C LYS A 140 -13.76 11.60 2.93
N VAL A 141 -12.79 11.69 2.03
CA VAL A 141 -11.43 11.17 2.30
C VAL A 141 -10.77 12.05 3.35
N VAL A 142 -10.53 11.50 4.54
CA VAL A 142 -9.89 12.20 5.67
C VAL A 142 -8.38 11.93 5.75
N GLY A 143 -7.91 10.86 5.12
CA GLY A 143 -6.48 10.55 5.10
C GLY A 143 -6.13 9.38 4.19
N VAL A 144 -4.82 9.20 4.03
CA VAL A 144 -4.20 8.06 3.35
C VAL A 144 -3.16 7.43 4.28
N GLY A 145 -3.27 6.12 4.50
CA GLY A 145 -2.32 5.33 5.29
C GLY A 145 -1.58 4.34 4.41
N VAL A 146 -0.25 4.35 4.45
CA VAL A 146 0.60 3.49 3.63
C VAL A 146 1.60 2.74 4.50
N LEU A 147 1.81 1.44 4.27
CA LEU A 147 2.89 0.74 4.96
C LEU A 147 4.25 1.17 4.38
N ILE A 148 4.41 1.09 3.06
CA ILE A 148 5.66 1.43 2.38
C ILE A 148 5.44 2.43 1.25
N ASP A 149 6.05 3.59 1.39
CA ASP A 149 6.17 4.57 0.32
C ASP A 149 7.51 4.38 -0.43
N ARG A 150 7.41 3.94 -1.69
CA ARG A 150 8.54 3.74 -2.60
C ARG A 150 8.79 4.94 -3.51
N SER A 151 8.04 6.02 -3.34
CA SER A 151 8.23 7.24 -4.10
C SER A 151 9.36 8.13 -3.55
N GLY A 152 9.97 7.74 -2.42
CA GLY A 152 10.91 8.61 -1.71
C GLY A 152 10.22 9.84 -1.11
N GLY A 153 8.93 9.76 -0.79
CA GLY A 153 8.17 10.87 -0.21
C GLY A 153 7.57 11.85 -1.22
N LYS A 154 7.71 11.59 -2.52
CA LYS A 154 7.32 12.53 -3.60
C LYS A 154 5.82 12.56 -3.87
N VAL A 155 5.08 11.50 -3.50
CA VAL A 155 3.64 11.44 -3.75
C VAL A 155 2.88 12.26 -2.72
N ASN A 156 2.06 13.19 -3.22
CA ASN A 156 1.13 14.00 -2.43
C ASN A 156 -0.30 13.68 -2.87
N PHE A 157 -1.17 13.34 -1.91
CA PHE A 157 -2.58 13.03 -2.16
C PHE A 157 -3.52 14.21 -1.85
N GLY A 158 -2.99 15.34 -1.35
CA GLY A 158 -3.79 16.51 -0.98
C GLY A 158 -4.61 16.35 0.32
N VAL A 159 -4.37 15.27 1.07
CA VAL A 159 -4.96 14.99 2.38
C VAL A 159 -3.86 14.51 3.34
N LYS A 160 -4.19 14.43 4.62
CA LYS A 160 -3.29 13.84 5.63
C LYS A 160 -2.78 12.49 5.13
N THR A 161 -1.48 12.34 5.02
CA THR A 161 -0.83 11.12 4.51
C THR A 161 0.21 10.63 5.48
N GLU A 162 -0.01 9.43 6.00
CA GLU A 162 0.89 8.81 6.96
C GLU A 162 1.45 7.50 6.41
N LYS A 163 2.71 7.26 6.71
CA LYS A 163 3.46 6.10 6.26
C LYS A 163 4.34 5.55 7.38
N LEU A 164 4.59 4.24 7.34
CA LEU A 164 5.50 3.62 8.29
C LEU A 164 6.93 3.62 7.78
N LEU A 165 7.10 3.39 6.49
CA LEU A 165 8.41 3.30 5.87
C LEU A 165 8.43 4.10 4.57
N THR A 166 9.46 4.92 4.39
CA THR A 166 9.78 5.52 3.09
C THR A 166 11.10 4.93 2.61
N VAL A 167 11.08 4.36 1.42
CA VAL A 167 12.27 3.79 0.77
C VAL A 167 12.48 4.44 -0.59
N ASP A 168 13.71 4.80 -0.86
CA ASP A 168 14.13 5.23 -2.20
C ASP A 168 14.77 4.03 -2.90
N ILE A 169 13.96 3.31 -3.66
CA ILE A 169 14.44 2.16 -4.44
C ILE A 169 14.81 2.64 -5.83
N LYS A 170 16.09 2.51 -6.15
CA LYS A 170 16.60 2.87 -7.47
C LYS A 170 15.94 2.03 -8.56
N THR A 171 15.50 2.71 -9.60
CA THR A 171 14.98 2.09 -10.81
C THR A 171 15.78 2.58 -12.01
N TYR A 172 15.90 1.72 -13.01
CA TYR A 172 16.70 1.98 -14.20
C TYR A 172 15.89 1.66 -15.45
N LEU A 173 16.07 2.43 -16.51
CA LEU A 173 15.64 1.99 -17.83
C LEU A 173 16.45 0.75 -18.23
N PRO A 174 15.89 -0.20 -19.00
CA PRO A 174 16.59 -1.44 -19.38
C PRO A 174 17.98 -1.22 -19.97
N GLU A 175 18.11 -0.20 -20.84
CA GLU A 175 19.36 0.21 -21.50
C GLU A 175 20.40 0.80 -20.53
N GLU A 176 19.97 1.39 -19.44
CA GLU A 176 20.82 1.99 -18.42
C GLU A 176 21.10 1.07 -17.24
N CYS A 177 20.39 -0.05 -17.15
CA CYS A 177 20.43 -0.95 -16.00
C CYS A 177 21.81 -1.58 -15.83
N PRO A 178 22.46 -1.36 -14.65
CA PRO A 178 23.79 -1.90 -14.41
C PRO A 178 23.80 -3.44 -14.31
N LEU A 179 22.65 -4.07 -13.98
CA LEU A 179 22.52 -5.52 -13.91
C LEU A 179 22.35 -6.14 -15.30
N CYS A 180 21.64 -5.45 -16.22
CA CYS A 180 21.62 -5.84 -17.63
C CYS A 180 23.03 -5.82 -18.24
N LYS A 181 23.77 -4.75 -17.98
CA LYS A 181 25.16 -4.62 -18.47
C LYS A 181 26.11 -5.71 -17.96
N LYS A 182 25.77 -6.32 -16.79
CA LYS A 182 26.50 -7.47 -16.23
C LYS A 182 25.95 -8.81 -16.71
N GLY A 183 24.97 -8.85 -17.61
CA GLY A 183 24.35 -10.08 -18.12
C GLY A 183 23.49 -10.84 -17.10
N VAL A 184 23.10 -10.22 -15.98
CA VAL A 184 22.23 -10.85 -14.99
C VAL A 184 20.80 -10.89 -15.55
N PRO A 185 20.14 -12.08 -15.63
CA PRO A 185 18.77 -12.17 -16.12
C PRO A 185 17.80 -11.40 -15.23
N ALA A 186 16.87 -10.64 -15.84
CA ALA A 186 15.83 -9.96 -15.10
C ALA A 186 14.65 -10.89 -14.84
N ILE A 187 14.17 -10.95 -13.59
CA ILE A 187 13.01 -11.71 -13.16
C ILE A 187 11.81 -10.76 -13.05
N LYS A 188 10.65 -11.15 -13.55
CA LYS A 188 9.39 -10.43 -13.32
C LYS A 188 8.73 -10.98 -12.06
N PRO A 189 8.77 -10.26 -10.92
CA PRO A 189 8.15 -10.73 -9.69
C PRO A 189 6.65 -10.43 -9.68
N GLY A 190 5.90 -11.22 -8.89
CA GLY A 190 4.47 -11.03 -8.67
C GLY A 190 3.58 -11.87 -9.58
N SER A 191 2.30 -11.90 -9.26
CA SER A 191 1.28 -12.76 -9.89
C SER A 191 0.56 -12.14 -11.10
N ARG A 192 1.00 -10.98 -11.59
CA ARG A 192 0.39 -10.35 -12.77
C ARG A 192 1.13 -10.80 -14.03
N GLU A 193 0.61 -11.82 -14.68
CA GLU A 193 0.83 -11.98 -16.11
C GLU A 193 0.09 -10.86 -16.86
N LEU A 194 0.73 -10.35 -17.90
CA LEU A 194 0.13 -9.34 -18.79
C LEU A 194 -0.84 -10.03 -19.73
#